data_05ad5c591746364a7c4985372e328e43
#
_entry.id   05ad5c591746364a7c4985372e328e43
#
_cell.length_a   1.000
_cell.length_b   1.000
_cell.length_c   1.000
_cell.angle_alpha   90.00
_cell.angle_beta   90.00
_cell.angle_gamma   90.00
#
_symmetry.space_group_name_H-M   'P 1'
#
loop_
_entity.id
_entity.type
_entity.pdbx_description
1 polymer ?
#
loop_
_entity_poly.entity_id
_entity_poly.type
_entity_poly.pdbx_seq_one_letter_code
_entity_poly.pdbx_strand_id
1 'polypeptide(L)'
;MKRTILVMALVFLFAGCLLFIQPQDGFCADPIIVGVPTSLYTPFGSYGLKAVNLAVEEINAKGGVNVGGQKRPMKVVVSDTRGGEPGVPVHDALMAYEKLLTEQKPHAIVIGAFRSEVLIAAMDLVAKYKVPQLGTIAQTPGFQAQFRKDPVKYKYLFRATTDALIDAGYIAHTLDMLKKDFGLDKILHIYQDTAWAKGFAGMLQKHCKETGWTEVGYEAYADGASDFSPALSKAKEGKAQVIGMVWDVPLGAGVFAKQYVAMKVPALLVGFIPPMGSPIAPKAVGPDVEYSMTVEFPVGATLALAKLPKTGEFLDKFKKKYGELPEPPAVNSSAYDSVFVLASAIERAGSLDPDKLVEALEKTDYAGVSGRIKFNQDHIMVFGEKSADETGVCVVFQWQKDKDGVLKRVPVYPEFLAEGKIMLPPWMKK
;
A
#
# COMPACT_ATOMS: atom_id res chain seq x y z
N MET A 1 -22.28 -6.42 -77.81
CA MET A 1 -22.30 -7.23 -76.58
C MET A 1 -21.06 -7.06 -75.62
N LYS A 2 -20.26 -6.00 -75.76
CA LYS A 2 -19.05 -5.80 -74.85
C LYS A 2 -19.13 -4.53 -73.97
N ARG A 3 -20.24 -3.83 -73.93
CA ARG A 3 -20.44 -2.61 -73.07
C ARG A 3 -21.38 -2.79 -71.90
N THR A 4 -22.12 -3.87 -71.83
CA THR A 4 -23.12 -4.10 -70.77
C THR A 4 -22.57 -4.90 -69.59
N ILE A 5 -21.39 -5.54 -69.71
CA ILE A 5 -20.76 -6.36 -68.66
C ILE A 5 -19.86 -5.47 -67.74
N LEU A 6 -19.45 -4.27 -68.19
CA LEU A 6 -18.56 -3.41 -67.39
C LEU A 6 -19.29 -2.54 -66.34
N VAL A 7 -20.62 -2.37 -66.47
CA VAL A 7 -21.43 -1.56 -65.54
C VAL A 7 -21.91 -2.42 -64.33
N MET A 8 -22.05 -3.75 -64.49
CA MET A 8 -22.43 -4.61 -63.38
C MET A 8 -21.26 -4.96 -62.44
N ALA A 9 -20.01 -4.88 -62.86
CA ALA A 9 -18.84 -5.13 -62.00
C ALA A 9 -18.49 -3.95 -61.07
N LEU A 10 -18.92 -2.72 -61.37
CA LEU A 10 -18.69 -1.53 -60.54
C LEU A 10 -19.70 -1.31 -59.44
N VAL A 11 -20.89 -1.92 -59.52
CA VAL A 11 -21.95 -1.84 -58.50
C VAL A 11 -21.70 -2.83 -57.34
N PHE A 12 -20.99 -3.95 -57.56
CA PHE A 12 -20.62 -4.92 -56.52
C PHE A 12 -19.37 -4.55 -55.70
N LEU A 13 -18.51 -3.60 -56.14
CA LEU A 13 -17.36 -3.14 -55.40
C LEU A 13 -17.68 -2.00 -54.42
N PHE A 14 -18.85 -1.37 -54.50
CA PHE A 14 -19.26 -0.29 -53.57
C PHE A 14 -20.15 -0.77 -52.43
N ALA A 15 -20.65 -2.03 -52.48
CA ALA A 15 -21.48 -2.65 -51.40
C ALA A 15 -20.64 -3.37 -50.32
N GLY A 16 -19.29 -3.48 -50.50
CA GLY A 16 -18.41 -4.22 -49.57
C GLY A 16 -17.70 -3.36 -48.53
N CYS A 17 -17.81 -2.02 -48.55
CA CYS A 17 -17.13 -1.11 -47.63
C CYS A 17 -18.05 -0.46 -46.57
N LEU A 18 -19.24 -1.00 -46.36
CA LEU A 18 -20.16 -0.56 -45.29
C LEU A 18 -20.20 -1.58 -44.17
N LEU A 19 -19.00 -2.04 -43.73
CA LEU A 19 -18.94 -2.94 -42.57
C LEU A 19 -17.92 -2.46 -41.57
N PHE A 20 -18.48 -2.20 -40.36
CA PHE A 20 -17.77 -2.02 -39.11
C PHE A 20 -17.01 -0.71 -38.86
N ILE A 21 -17.72 0.41 -39.02
CA ILE A 21 -17.57 1.40 -37.94
C ILE A 21 -18.38 0.82 -36.77
N GLN A 22 -17.75 0.02 -35.93
CA GLN A 22 -18.28 -0.15 -34.59
C GLN A 22 -18.29 1.24 -33.98
N PRO A 23 -19.43 1.73 -33.47
CA PRO A 23 -19.40 2.91 -32.65
C PRO A 23 -18.47 2.53 -31.49
N GLN A 24 -17.31 3.18 -31.35
CA GLN A 24 -16.73 3.33 -30.06
C GLN A 24 -17.85 3.99 -29.25
N ASP A 25 -18.45 3.26 -28.32
CA ASP A 25 -19.35 3.81 -27.34
C ASP A 25 -18.58 4.88 -26.59
N GLY A 26 -18.49 6.07 -27.18
CA GLY A 26 -17.97 7.25 -26.56
C GLY A 26 -18.94 7.59 -25.42
N PHE A 27 -18.48 7.58 -24.19
CA PHE A 27 -19.27 8.06 -23.07
C PHE A 27 -19.83 9.46 -23.42
N CYS A 28 -21.13 9.57 -23.50
CA CYS A 28 -21.82 10.84 -23.78
C CYS A 28 -21.92 11.74 -22.53
N ALA A 29 -21.45 11.26 -21.37
CA ALA A 29 -21.54 11.93 -20.09
C ALA A 29 -20.17 12.40 -19.59
N ASP A 30 -20.16 13.53 -18.86
CA ASP A 30 -18.96 14.07 -18.23
C ASP A 30 -18.29 13.03 -17.31
N PRO A 31 -16.95 12.93 -17.35
CA PRO A 31 -16.25 11.94 -16.54
C PRO A 31 -16.34 12.24 -15.05
N ILE A 32 -16.26 11.16 -14.25
CA ILE A 32 -16.04 11.24 -12.81
C ILE A 32 -14.56 11.53 -12.60
N ILE A 33 -14.23 12.70 -12.06
CA ILE A 33 -12.85 13.11 -11.83
C ILE A 33 -12.34 12.55 -10.52
N VAL A 34 -11.27 11.74 -10.57
CA VAL A 34 -10.59 11.15 -9.43
C VAL A 34 -9.24 11.83 -9.26
N GLY A 35 -9.06 12.55 -8.15
CA GLY A 35 -7.83 13.24 -7.82
C GLY A 35 -6.81 12.32 -7.18
N VAL A 36 -5.54 12.47 -7.55
CA VAL A 36 -4.41 11.73 -6.96
C VAL A 36 -3.30 12.72 -6.57
N PRO A 37 -3.42 13.37 -5.39
CA PRO A 37 -2.34 14.20 -4.84
C PRO A 37 -1.36 13.33 -4.07
N THR A 38 -0.26 12.93 -4.70
CA THR A 38 0.73 12.05 -4.07
C THR A 38 2.16 12.43 -4.47
N SER A 39 3.18 11.87 -3.79
CA SER A 39 4.58 12.07 -4.17
C SER A 39 4.99 11.05 -5.23
N LEU A 40 5.18 11.49 -6.47
CA LEU A 40 5.62 10.62 -7.56
C LEU A 40 7.10 10.25 -7.48
N TYR A 41 7.88 10.97 -6.68
CA TYR A 41 9.27 10.66 -6.38
C TYR A 41 9.42 9.30 -5.67
N THR A 42 8.44 8.92 -4.87
CA THR A 42 8.50 7.68 -4.10
C THR A 42 7.87 6.50 -4.86
N PRO A 43 8.38 5.28 -4.72
CA PRO A 43 7.73 4.09 -5.26
C PRO A 43 6.27 3.93 -4.76
N PHE A 44 5.98 4.32 -3.52
CA PHE A 44 4.63 4.30 -2.96
C PHE A 44 3.63 5.11 -3.79
N GLY A 45 4.00 6.33 -4.19
CA GLY A 45 3.13 7.17 -5.00
C GLY A 45 3.08 6.77 -6.47
N SER A 46 4.24 6.47 -7.07
CA SER A 46 4.33 6.15 -8.51
C SER A 46 3.69 4.82 -8.86
N TYR A 47 3.93 3.75 -8.08
CA TYR A 47 3.27 2.46 -8.30
C TYR A 47 1.81 2.46 -7.84
N GLY A 48 1.48 3.19 -6.75
CA GLY A 48 0.09 3.41 -6.36
C GLY A 48 -0.72 4.07 -7.48
N LEU A 49 -0.16 5.08 -8.17
CA LEU A 49 -0.81 5.70 -9.34
C LEU A 49 -0.99 4.70 -10.50
N LYS A 50 -0.01 3.82 -10.76
CA LYS A 50 -0.18 2.74 -11.75
C LYS A 50 -1.33 1.81 -11.37
N ALA A 51 -1.48 1.45 -10.08
CA ALA A 51 -2.56 0.62 -9.59
C ALA A 51 -3.94 1.30 -9.75
N VAL A 52 -4.04 2.61 -9.44
CA VAL A 52 -5.25 3.42 -9.69
C VAL A 52 -5.62 3.43 -11.17
N ASN A 53 -4.65 3.69 -12.06
CA ASN A 53 -4.90 3.70 -13.49
C ASN A 53 -5.36 2.35 -14.02
N LEU A 54 -4.80 1.24 -13.52
CA LEU A 54 -5.25 -0.11 -13.86
C LEU A 54 -6.72 -0.32 -13.48
N ALA A 55 -7.12 0.06 -12.27
CA ALA A 55 -8.50 -0.07 -11.79
C ALA A 55 -9.48 0.80 -12.61
N VAL A 56 -9.11 2.06 -12.88
CA VAL A 56 -9.94 2.98 -13.69
C VAL A 56 -10.15 2.43 -15.09
N GLU A 57 -9.12 1.89 -15.73
CA GLU A 57 -9.27 1.27 -17.05
C GLU A 57 -10.18 0.05 -17.03
N GLU A 58 -10.08 -0.81 -16.01
CA GLU A 58 -10.96 -1.98 -15.87
C GLU A 58 -12.43 -1.57 -15.69
N ILE A 59 -12.69 -0.51 -14.91
CA ILE A 59 -14.03 0.03 -14.72
C ILE A 59 -14.57 0.63 -16.01
N ASN A 60 -13.76 1.44 -16.69
CA ASN A 60 -14.16 2.09 -17.94
C ASN A 60 -14.40 1.07 -19.06
N ALA A 61 -13.58 0.00 -19.13
CA ALA A 61 -13.78 -1.11 -20.07
C ALA A 61 -15.10 -1.86 -19.86
N LYS A 62 -15.69 -1.80 -18.64
CA LYS A 62 -17.00 -2.35 -18.30
C LYS A 62 -18.16 -1.35 -18.48
N GLY A 63 -17.89 -0.22 -19.14
CA GLY A 63 -18.90 0.82 -19.41
C GLY A 63 -18.98 1.89 -18.31
N GLY A 64 -17.96 2.04 -17.47
CA GLY A 64 -17.90 3.09 -16.42
C GLY A 64 -18.84 2.83 -15.24
N VAL A 65 -19.05 3.87 -14.43
CA VAL A 65 -19.81 3.85 -13.17
C VAL A 65 -21.22 4.38 -13.40
N ASN A 66 -22.23 3.75 -12.83
CA ASN A 66 -23.62 4.22 -12.91
C ASN A 66 -23.88 5.33 -11.87
N VAL A 67 -24.19 6.52 -12.33
CA VAL A 67 -24.54 7.68 -11.50
C VAL A 67 -26.00 8.04 -11.76
N GLY A 68 -26.91 7.62 -10.88
CA GLY A 68 -28.32 7.96 -11.03
C GLY A 68 -28.99 7.46 -12.33
N GLY A 69 -28.57 6.33 -12.86
CA GLY A 69 -29.06 5.75 -14.12
C GLY A 69 -28.20 6.07 -15.35
N GLN A 70 -27.20 6.95 -15.24
CA GLN A 70 -26.30 7.31 -16.33
C GLN A 70 -24.91 6.72 -16.13
N LYS A 71 -24.40 5.97 -17.12
CA LYS A 71 -23.02 5.46 -17.13
C LYS A 71 -22.04 6.58 -17.43
N ARG A 72 -21.04 6.78 -16.57
CA ARG A 72 -20.01 7.80 -16.69
C ARG A 72 -18.62 7.18 -16.57
N PRO A 73 -17.64 7.56 -17.42
CA PRO A 73 -16.28 7.10 -17.28
C PRO A 73 -15.61 7.76 -16.07
N MET A 74 -14.61 7.10 -15.50
CA MET A 74 -13.70 7.70 -14.54
C MET A 74 -12.48 8.28 -15.24
N LYS A 75 -11.98 9.44 -14.76
CA LYS A 75 -10.77 10.10 -15.25
C LYS A 75 -9.87 10.47 -14.08
N VAL A 76 -8.62 10.03 -14.15
CA VAL A 76 -7.60 10.37 -13.15
C VAL A 76 -6.99 11.74 -13.47
N VAL A 77 -6.86 12.59 -12.46
CA VAL A 77 -6.08 13.82 -12.48
C VAL A 77 -5.05 13.79 -11.35
N VAL A 78 -3.80 14.09 -11.67
CA VAL A 78 -2.67 13.89 -10.77
C VAL A 78 -2.07 15.25 -10.37
N SER A 79 -1.70 15.37 -9.11
CA SER A 79 -0.85 16.45 -8.63
C SER A 79 0.34 15.85 -7.88
N ASP A 80 1.55 16.05 -8.42
CA ASP A 80 2.77 15.66 -7.70
C ASP A 80 3.00 16.61 -6.53
N THR A 81 2.82 16.10 -5.32
CA THR A 81 3.00 16.88 -4.10
C THR A 81 4.47 17.01 -3.72
N ARG A 82 5.36 16.22 -4.34
CA ARG A 82 6.78 16.14 -4.01
C ARG A 82 7.05 15.84 -2.52
N GLY A 83 6.00 15.50 -1.78
CA GLY A 83 6.02 15.37 -0.32
C GLY A 83 6.95 14.27 0.24
N GLY A 84 7.48 13.39 -0.61
CA GLY A 84 8.49 12.38 -0.25
C GLY A 84 9.92 12.76 -0.63
N GLU A 85 10.11 13.90 -1.31
CA GLU A 85 11.45 14.34 -1.68
C GLU A 85 12.16 14.96 -0.46
N PRO A 86 13.46 14.66 -0.26
CA PRO A 86 14.24 15.27 0.81
C PRO A 86 14.25 16.81 0.69
N GLY A 87 14.02 17.50 1.80
CA GLY A 87 14.09 18.97 1.86
C GLY A 87 12.84 19.69 1.32
N VAL A 88 11.83 19.00 0.78
CA VAL A 88 10.57 19.64 0.37
C VAL A 88 9.72 19.98 1.61
N PRO A 89 9.37 21.26 1.82
CA PRO A 89 8.55 21.68 2.96
C PRO A 89 7.12 21.11 2.88
N VAL A 90 6.48 20.92 4.04
CA VAL A 90 5.05 20.54 4.11
C VAL A 90 4.17 21.52 3.35
N HIS A 91 4.46 22.82 3.44
CA HIS A 91 3.72 23.88 2.76
C HIS A 91 3.64 23.67 1.23
N ASP A 92 4.75 23.29 0.59
CA ASP A 92 4.78 23.09 -0.88
C ASP A 92 3.89 21.90 -1.29
N ALA A 93 3.91 20.82 -0.51
CA ALA A 93 3.03 19.68 -0.72
C ALA A 93 1.54 20.08 -0.56
N LEU A 94 1.22 20.93 0.42
CA LEU A 94 -0.14 21.46 0.61
C LEU A 94 -0.59 22.37 -0.52
N MET A 95 0.30 23.22 -1.05
CA MET A 95 -0.03 24.05 -2.23
C MET A 95 -0.40 23.20 -3.43
N ALA A 96 0.37 22.13 -3.71
CA ALA A 96 0.05 21.19 -4.79
C ALA A 96 -1.29 20.48 -4.57
N TYR A 97 -1.58 20.16 -3.32
CA TYR A 97 -2.85 19.55 -2.92
C TYR A 97 -4.03 20.50 -3.14
N GLU A 98 -3.93 21.74 -2.65
CA GLU A 98 -4.97 22.75 -2.79
C GLU A 98 -5.19 23.15 -4.27
N LYS A 99 -4.12 23.22 -5.07
CA LYS A 99 -4.20 23.45 -6.52
C LYS A 99 -5.05 22.36 -7.21
N LEU A 100 -4.83 21.08 -6.85
CA LEU A 100 -5.66 19.99 -7.38
C LEU A 100 -7.15 20.21 -7.04
N LEU A 101 -7.45 20.55 -5.79
CA LEU A 101 -8.82 20.74 -5.30
C LEU A 101 -9.51 21.93 -5.98
N THR A 102 -8.80 23.02 -6.24
CA THR A 102 -9.38 24.27 -6.79
C THR A 102 -9.46 24.27 -8.30
N GLU A 103 -8.43 23.77 -9.00
CA GLU A 103 -8.36 23.85 -10.46
C GLU A 103 -8.98 22.62 -11.14
N GLN A 104 -8.71 21.40 -10.62
CA GLN A 104 -9.22 20.16 -11.23
C GLN A 104 -10.56 19.71 -10.64
N LYS A 105 -10.93 20.22 -9.47
CA LYS A 105 -12.21 19.97 -8.79
C LYS A 105 -12.61 18.49 -8.79
N PRO A 106 -11.79 17.60 -8.24
CA PRO A 106 -12.09 16.16 -8.25
C PRO A 106 -13.35 15.87 -7.43
N HIS A 107 -14.13 14.87 -7.87
CA HIS A 107 -15.29 14.39 -7.13
C HIS A 107 -14.89 13.53 -5.91
N ALA A 108 -13.72 12.91 -5.97
CA ALA A 108 -13.10 12.19 -4.86
C ALA A 108 -11.58 12.14 -5.04
N ILE A 109 -10.87 11.84 -3.96
CA ILE A 109 -9.42 11.64 -3.92
C ILE A 109 -9.12 10.19 -3.56
N VAL A 110 -8.13 9.59 -4.23
CA VAL A 110 -7.51 8.32 -3.83
C VAL A 110 -6.01 8.50 -3.65
N ILE A 111 -5.40 7.63 -2.88
CA ILE A 111 -4.00 7.63 -2.41
C ILE A 111 -3.76 8.71 -1.36
N GLY A 112 -3.73 9.99 -1.72
CA GLY A 112 -3.49 11.09 -0.80
C GLY A 112 -2.01 11.30 -0.47
N ALA A 113 -1.76 12.03 0.63
CA ALA A 113 -0.44 12.45 1.05
C ALA A 113 0.49 11.28 1.39
N PHE A 114 1.77 11.38 1.02
CA PHE A 114 2.80 10.41 1.38
C PHE A 114 3.24 10.57 2.85
N ARG A 115 3.73 11.77 3.23
CA ARG A 115 4.16 12.00 4.62
C ARG A 115 3.00 12.24 5.56
N SER A 116 3.14 11.73 6.77
CA SER A 116 2.15 11.86 7.84
C SER A 116 1.86 13.30 8.21
N GLU A 117 2.89 14.15 8.24
CA GLU A 117 2.77 15.59 8.55
C GLU A 117 1.94 16.31 7.47
N VAL A 118 2.13 15.94 6.21
CA VAL A 118 1.34 16.46 5.09
C VAL A 118 -0.11 15.99 5.19
N LEU A 119 -0.36 14.72 5.53
CA LEU A 119 -1.72 14.21 5.73
C LEU A 119 -2.46 15.02 6.81
N ILE A 120 -1.85 15.17 7.98
CA ILE A 120 -2.49 15.90 9.10
C ILE A 120 -2.85 17.33 8.71
N ALA A 121 -1.96 18.03 8.00
CA ALA A 121 -2.24 19.39 7.54
C ALA A 121 -3.27 19.41 6.37
N ALA A 122 -3.26 18.41 5.49
CA ALA A 122 -4.20 18.30 4.37
C ALA A 122 -5.63 17.94 4.81
N MET A 123 -5.85 17.38 6.02
CA MET A 123 -7.18 17.07 6.54
C MET A 123 -8.08 18.31 6.55
N ASP A 124 -7.53 19.47 6.90
CA ASP A 124 -8.28 20.73 6.90
C ASP A 124 -8.65 21.20 5.48
N LEU A 125 -7.78 20.99 4.49
CA LEU A 125 -8.09 21.29 3.09
C LEU A 125 -9.20 20.39 2.56
N VAL A 126 -9.09 19.08 2.77
CA VAL A 126 -10.11 18.11 2.34
C VAL A 126 -11.47 18.44 2.97
N ALA A 127 -11.50 18.76 4.26
CA ALA A 127 -12.71 19.17 4.97
C ALA A 127 -13.29 20.50 4.42
N LYS A 128 -12.42 21.50 4.16
CA LYS A 128 -12.82 22.81 3.59
C LYS A 128 -13.49 22.67 2.23
N TYR A 129 -12.93 21.83 1.36
CA TYR A 129 -13.44 21.62 0.01
C TYR A 129 -14.47 20.50 -0.10
N LYS A 130 -14.74 19.77 1.01
CA LYS A 130 -15.74 18.68 1.09
C LYS A 130 -15.55 17.61 0.01
N VAL A 131 -14.32 17.18 -0.25
CA VAL A 131 -14.00 16.17 -1.24
C VAL A 131 -13.71 14.84 -0.54
N PRO A 132 -14.52 13.77 -0.71
CA PRO A 132 -14.25 12.47 -0.11
C PRO A 132 -12.87 11.93 -0.52
N GLN A 133 -12.08 11.50 0.46
CA GLN A 133 -10.73 10.97 0.24
C GLN A 133 -10.60 9.57 0.83
N LEU A 134 -10.09 8.63 0.02
CA LEU A 134 -9.64 7.31 0.44
C LEU A 134 -8.10 7.32 0.47
N GLY A 135 -7.53 7.59 1.65
CA GLY A 135 -6.08 7.63 1.86
C GLY A 135 -5.49 6.23 1.96
N THR A 136 -4.38 5.96 1.26
CA THR A 136 -3.78 4.61 1.20
C THR A 136 -2.29 4.56 1.55
N ILE A 137 -1.66 5.67 1.93
CA ILE A 137 -0.20 5.71 2.19
C ILE A 137 0.12 6.12 3.63
N ALA A 138 -0.17 7.36 4.02
CA ALA A 138 0.29 7.91 5.29
C ALA A 138 -0.30 7.15 6.49
N GLN A 139 0.56 6.69 7.40
CA GLN A 139 0.19 5.73 8.45
C GLN A 139 0.08 6.29 9.86
N THR A 140 0.22 7.62 10.04
CA THR A 140 0.20 8.21 11.39
C THR A 140 -1.08 7.92 12.17
N PRO A 141 -0.99 7.50 13.44
CA PRO A 141 -2.14 7.46 14.37
C PRO A 141 -2.75 8.85 14.64
N GLY A 142 -2.03 9.94 14.29
CA GLY A 142 -2.54 11.31 14.36
C GLY A 142 -3.81 11.54 13.54
N PHE A 143 -4.03 10.75 12.48
CA PHE A 143 -5.28 10.77 11.71
C PHE A 143 -6.49 10.48 12.61
N GLN A 144 -6.48 9.37 13.35
CA GLN A 144 -7.58 9.00 14.26
C GLN A 144 -7.76 10.04 15.35
N ALA A 145 -6.63 10.51 15.91
CA ALA A 145 -6.67 11.53 16.98
C ALA A 145 -7.30 12.84 16.49
N GLN A 146 -7.01 13.27 15.26
CA GLN A 146 -7.59 14.46 14.66
C GLN A 146 -9.05 14.24 14.27
N PHE A 147 -9.37 13.11 13.64
CA PHE A 147 -10.74 12.76 13.25
C PHE A 147 -11.68 12.77 14.47
N ARG A 148 -11.28 12.13 15.58
CA ARG A 148 -12.10 12.05 16.82
C ARG A 148 -12.33 13.39 17.51
N LYS A 149 -11.50 14.40 17.26
CA LYS A 149 -11.71 15.74 17.80
C LYS A 149 -12.92 16.44 17.16
N ASP A 150 -13.15 16.20 15.87
CA ASP A 150 -14.27 16.80 15.13
C ASP A 150 -14.68 15.86 13.97
N PRO A 151 -15.43 14.78 14.27
CA PRO A 151 -15.86 13.81 13.26
C PRO A 151 -16.77 14.44 12.19
N VAL A 152 -17.51 15.49 12.53
CA VAL A 152 -18.39 16.17 11.58
C VAL A 152 -17.58 16.94 10.54
N LYS A 153 -16.54 17.66 10.97
CA LYS A 153 -15.63 18.38 10.09
C LYS A 153 -14.87 17.44 9.17
N TYR A 154 -14.34 16.36 9.72
CA TYR A 154 -13.43 15.45 9.01
C TYR A 154 -14.12 14.25 8.36
N LYS A 155 -15.46 14.21 8.30
CA LYS A 155 -16.25 13.08 7.74
C LYS A 155 -15.89 12.69 6.31
N TYR A 156 -15.26 13.57 5.54
CA TYR A 156 -14.85 13.31 4.16
C TYR A 156 -13.57 12.48 4.05
N LEU A 157 -12.89 12.17 5.15
CA LEU A 157 -11.63 11.46 5.15
C LEU A 157 -11.82 10.00 5.56
N PHE A 158 -11.35 9.09 4.72
CA PHE A 158 -11.31 7.65 4.95
C PHE A 158 -9.86 7.16 4.83
N ARG A 159 -9.47 6.26 5.71
CA ARG A 159 -8.21 5.52 5.57
C ARG A 159 -8.53 4.13 5.02
N ALA A 160 -8.17 3.89 3.76
CA ALA A 160 -8.39 2.62 3.06
C ALA A 160 -7.13 1.73 3.05
N THR A 161 -6.34 1.83 4.10
CA THR A 161 -5.12 1.04 4.35
C THR A 161 -4.92 0.89 5.85
N THR A 162 -3.86 0.19 6.27
CA THR A 162 -3.43 0.09 7.67
C THR A 162 -2.95 1.42 8.24
N ASP A 163 -2.64 1.41 9.52
CA ASP A 163 -1.81 2.41 10.18
C ASP A 163 -0.62 1.76 10.91
N ALA A 164 0.26 2.60 11.41
CA ALA A 164 1.45 2.16 12.11
C ALA A 164 1.16 1.25 13.32
N LEU A 165 -0.01 1.38 13.95
CA LEU A 165 -0.39 0.55 15.11
C LEU A 165 -0.86 -0.84 14.67
N ILE A 166 -1.62 -0.92 13.58
CA ILE A 166 -2.07 -2.19 12.99
C ILE A 166 -0.86 -3.00 12.54
N ASP A 167 0.04 -2.39 11.77
CA ASP A 167 1.22 -3.08 11.26
C ASP A 167 2.19 -3.50 12.37
N ALA A 168 2.35 -2.65 13.41
CA ALA A 168 3.12 -3.01 14.59
C ALA A 168 2.49 -4.19 15.34
N GLY A 169 1.16 -4.33 15.34
CA GLY A 169 0.47 -5.50 15.91
C GLY A 169 0.89 -6.81 15.25
N TYR A 170 0.93 -6.85 13.92
CA TYR A 170 1.39 -8.05 13.18
C TYR A 170 2.84 -8.41 13.49
N ILE A 171 3.72 -7.41 13.64
CA ILE A 171 5.12 -7.66 14.04
C ILE A 171 5.19 -8.09 15.52
N ALA A 172 4.40 -7.50 16.41
CA ALA A 172 4.33 -7.87 17.81
C ALA A 172 3.94 -9.35 17.98
N HIS A 173 2.89 -9.82 17.30
CA HIS A 173 2.53 -11.23 17.30
C HIS A 173 3.63 -12.14 16.73
N THR A 174 4.36 -11.66 15.70
CA THR A 174 5.53 -12.39 15.18
C THR A 174 6.62 -12.50 16.25
N LEU A 175 6.87 -11.46 17.03
CA LEU A 175 7.81 -11.50 18.16
C LEU A 175 7.35 -12.48 19.26
N ASP A 176 6.04 -12.55 19.54
CA ASP A 176 5.49 -13.53 20.48
C ASP A 176 5.71 -14.97 20.00
N MET A 177 5.54 -15.23 18.69
CA MET A 177 5.87 -16.53 18.09
C MET A 177 7.36 -16.86 18.26
N LEU A 178 8.26 -15.90 17.98
CA LEU A 178 9.70 -16.08 18.14
C LEU A 178 10.08 -16.40 19.59
N LYS A 179 9.46 -15.72 20.55
CA LYS A 179 9.68 -15.96 21.97
C LYS A 179 9.15 -17.34 22.40
N LYS A 180 7.93 -17.66 22.00
CA LYS A 180 7.26 -18.93 22.36
C LYS A 180 7.95 -20.15 21.75
N ASP A 181 8.26 -20.10 20.45
CA ASP A 181 8.68 -21.27 19.70
C ASP A 181 10.20 -21.49 19.73
N PHE A 182 10.97 -20.40 19.92
CA PHE A 182 12.44 -20.44 19.88
C PHE A 182 13.13 -19.92 21.15
N GLY A 183 12.38 -19.38 22.12
CA GLY A 183 12.92 -18.86 23.36
C GLY A 183 13.76 -17.58 23.19
N LEU A 184 13.48 -16.78 22.14
CA LEU A 184 14.16 -15.51 21.91
C LEU A 184 13.56 -14.45 22.85
N ASP A 185 14.42 -13.69 23.52
CA ASP A 185 14.00 -12.73 24.55
C ASP A 185 14.81 -11.41 24.57
N LYS A 186 15.78 -11.23 23.64
CA LYS A 186 16.63 -10.03 23.58
C LYS A 186 16.48 -9.32 22.25
N ILE A 187 16.06 -8.06 22.30
CA ILE A 187 15.77 -7.24 21.11
C ILE A 187 16.50 -5.90 21.16
N LEU A 188 17.00 -5.46 20.01
CA LEU A 188 17.41 -4.08 19.76
C LEU A 188 16.46 -3.47 18.74
N HIS A 189 15.93 -2.28 19.03
CA HIS A 189 15.08 -1.53 18.10
C HIS A 189 15.89 -0.50 17.32
N ILE A 190 15.70 -0.46 15.99
CA ILE A 190 16.21 0.57 15.09
C ILE A 190 15.03 1.16 14.34
N TYR A 191 14.90 2.49 14.34
CA TYR A 191 13.80 3.13 13.64
C TYR A 191 14.20 4.46 13.00
N GLN A 192 13.47 4.80 11.95
CA GLN A 192 13.59 6.07 11.24
C GLN A 192 13.02 7.20 12.09
N ASP A 193 13.71 8.33 12.16
CA ASP A 193 13.30 9.48 12.97
C ASP A 193 12.17 10.29 12.30
N THR A 194 11.03 9.63 12.09
CA THR A 194 9.80 10.19 11.51
C THR A 194 8.59 9.92 12.41
N ALA A 195 7.52 10.71 12.24
CA ALA A 195 6.34 10.59 13.10
C ALA A 195 5.68 9.21 13.05
N TRP A 196 5.58 8.61 11.86
CA TRP A 196 4.99 7.28 11.70
C TRP A 196 5.85 6.18 12.33
N ALA A 197 7.18 6.22 12.08
CA ALA A 197 8.11 5.20 12.58
C ALA A 197 8.28 5.26 14.09
N LYS A 198 8.24 6.46 14.69
CA LYS A 198 8.21 6.63 16.15
C LYS A 198 6.98 5.97 16.77
N GLY A 199 5.81 6.16 16.16
CA GLY A 199 4.57 5.52 16.63
C GLY A 199 4.64 4.01 16.55
N PHE A 200 5.11 3.48 15.44
CA PHE A 200 5.31 2.04 15.21
C PHE A 200 6.32 1.46 16.22
N ALA A 201 7.53 2.01 16.27
CA ALA A 201 8.61 1.53 17.15
C ALA A 201 8.23 1.64 18.63
N GLY A 202 7.54 2.72 19.02
CA GLY A 202 7.05 2.90 20.39
C GLY A 202 6.03 1.85 20.81
N MET A 203 5.14 1.43 19.89
CA MET A 203 4.22 0.33 20.15
C MET A 203 4.97 -1.00 20.32
N LEU A 204 5.92 -1.32 19.45
CA LEU A 204 6.74 -2.53 19.59
C LEU A 204 7.54 -2.53 20.89
N GLN A 205 8.15 -1.39 21.25
CA GLN A 205 8.87 -1.25 22.49
C GLN A 205 7.97 -1.52 23.70
N LYS A 206 6.77 -0.92 23.70
CA LYS A 206 5.78 -1.15 24.76
C LYS A 206 5.41 -2.63 24.85
N HIS A 207 5.06 -3.27 23.74
CA HIS A 207 4.71 -4.68 23.69
C HIS A 207 5.85 -5.56 24.21
N CYS A 208 7.08 -5.32 23.78
CA CYS A 208 8.25 -6.06 24.25
C CYS A 208 8.46 -5.93 25.76
N LYS A 209 8.29 -4.74 26.33
CA LYS A 209 8.35 -4.54 27.80
C LYS A 209 7.26 -5.31 28.53
N GLU A 210 6.02 -5.27 28.03
CA GLU A 210 4.87 -5.95 28.63
C GLU A 210 4.97 -7.48 28.54
N THR A 211 5.61 -8.01 27.48
CA THR A 211 5.79 -9.45 27.25
C THR A 211 7.16 -9.97 27.72
N GLY A 212 7.93 -9.14 28.43
CA GLY A 212 9.17 -9.54 29.11
C GLY A 212 10.36 -9.76 28.17
N TRP A 213 10.47 -9.01 27.08
CA TRP A 213 11.70 -8.92 26.30
C TRP A 213 12.73 -8.04 27.02
N THR A 214 13.99 -8.40 26.92
CA THR A 214 15.13 -7.57 27.34
C THR A 214 15.50 -6.64 26.20
N GLU A 215 15.30 -5.33 26.38
CA GLU A 215 15.71 -4.32 25.42
C GLU A 215 17.22 -4.08 25.49
N VAL A 216 17.93 -4.35 24.40
CA VAL A 216 19.37 -4.10 24.26
C VAL A 216 19.65 -2.66 23.85
N GLY A 217 18.76 -2.06 23.06
CA GLY A 217 18.83 -0.67 22.64
C GLY A 217 17.59 -0.21 21.88
N TYR A 218 17.43 1.11 21.81
CA TYR A 218 16.33 1.79 21.12
C TYR A 218 16.88 3.00 20.38
N GLU A 219 17.18 2.84 19.08
CA GLU A 219 18.04 3.74 18.32
C GLU A 219 17.28 4.41 17.17
N ALA A 220 17.23 5.73 17.17
CA ALA A 220 16.64 6.54 16.09
C ALA A 220 17.70 7.00 15.10
N TYR A 221 17.37 6.95 13.81
CA TYR A 221 18.25 7.40 12.74
C TYR A 221 17.50 8.32 11.76
N ALA A 222 18.16 9.37 11.29
CA ALA A 222 17.62 10.24 10.24
C ALA A 222 17.50 9.49 8.89
N ASP A 223 16.60 9.95 8.01
CA ASP A 223 16.34 9.37 6.68
C ASP A 223 17.60 9.15 5.83
N GLY A 224 18.57 10.08 5.94
CA GLY A 224 19.84 10.02 5.22
C GLY A 224 20.95 9.26 5.93
N ALA A 225 20.67 8.51 6.99
CA ALA A 225 21.69 7.79 7.74
C ALA A 225 22.47 6.81 6.84
N SER A 226 23.78 6.86 6.94
CA SER A 226 24.72 6.03 6.19
C SER A 226 25.65 5.19 7.09
N ASP A 227 25.48 5.28 8.40
CA ASP A 227 26.23 4.49 9.38
C ASP A 227 25.32 3.97 10.51
N PHE A 228 25.13 2.66 10.53
CA PHE A 228 24.40 1.91 11.54
C PHE A 228 25.32 1.07 12.43
N SER A 229 26.64 1.19 12.24
CA SER A 229 27.63 0.39 12.97
C SER A 229 27.57 0.55 14.49
N PRO A 230 27.20 1.73 15.06
CA PRO A 230 27.05 1.84 16.52
C PRO A 230 25.92 0.96 17.06
N ALA A 231 24.73 0.95 16.40
CA ALA A 231 23.62 0.10 16.80
C ALA A 231 23.93 -1.39 16.61
N LEU A 232 24.60 -1.74 15.49
CA LEU A 232 25.01 -3.11 15.20
C LEU A 232 26.06 -3.63 16.21
N SER A 233 27.01 -2.78 16.65
CA SER A 233 27.96 -3.12 17.72
C SER A 233 27.23 -3.35 19.03
N LYS A 234 26.29 -2.45 19.38
CA LYS A 234 25.45 -2.60 20.57
C LYS A 234 24.63 -3.88 20.56
N ALA A 235 24.08 -4.26 19.39
CA ALA A 235 23.38 -5.53 19.21
C ALA A 235 24.28 -6.73 19.51
N LYS A 236 25.53 -6.73 19.04
CA LYS A 236 26.49 -7.82 19.29
C LYS A 236 26.91 -7.88 20.76
N GLU A 237 27.31 -6.76 21.35
CA GLU A 237 27.75 -6.66 22.75
C GLU A 237 26.63 -7.06 23.71
N GLY A 238 25.40 -6.58 23.46
CA GLY A 238 24.21 -6.91 24.24
C GLY A 238 23.65 -8.30 23.95
N LYS A 239 24.22 -9.02 22.96
CA LYS A 239 23.75 -10.34 22.52
C LYS A 239 22.27 -10.29 22.09
N ALA A 240 21.87 -9.26 21.35
CA ALA A 240 20.54 -9.20 20.75
C ALA A 240 20.31 -10.42 19.86
N GLN A 241 19.14 -11.02 19.99
CA GLN A 241 18.71 -12.16 19.15
C GLN A 241 17.78 -11.70 18.04
N VAL A 242 17.17 -10.53 18.21
CA VAL A 242 16.31 -9.86 17.22
C VAL A 242 16.74 -8.40 17.09
N ILE A 243 16.75 -7.92 15.84
CA ILE A 243 16.74 -6.49 15.53
C ILE A 243 15.35 -6.16 15.00
N GLY A 244 14.60 -5.37 15.78
CA GLY A 244 13.32 -4.81 15.38
C GLY A 244 13.54 -3.54 14.56
N MET A 245 13.38 -3.59 13.24
CA MET A 245 13.67 -2.46 12.36
C MET A 245 12.41 -1.86 11.75
N VAL A 246 12.30 -0.50 11.80
CA VAL A 246 11.20 0.25 11.20
C VAL A 246 11.79 1.29 10.25
N TRP A 247 11.77 0.99 8.95
CA TRP A 247 12.52 1.75 7.95
C TRP A 247 11.94 1.65 6.54
N ASP A 248 11.63 2.76 5.87
CA ASP A 248 11.06 2.78 4.52
C ASP A 248 11.97 3.35 3.42
N VAL A 249 13.10 3.97 3.79
CA VAL A 249 14.03 4.58 2.83
C VAL A 249 14.96 3.52 2.21
N PRO A 250 14.91 3.29 0.87
CA PRO A 250 15.68 2.23 0.22
C PRO A 250 17.20 2.36 0.41
N LEU A 251 17.74 3.57 0.31
CA LEU A 251 19.18 3.81 0.47
C LEU A 251 19.68 3.37 1.86
N GLY A 252 19.02 3.82 2.92
CA GLY A 252 19.37 3.45 4.29
C GLY A 252 19.25 1.96 4.56
N ALA A 253 18.19 1.31 4.05
CA ALA A 253 18.03 -0.13 4.17
C ALA A 253 19.16 -0.91 3.49
N GLY A 254 19.62 -0.47 2.33
CA GLY A 254 20.76 -1.09 1.62
C GLY A 254 22.08 -0.92 2.36
N VAL A 255 22.32 0.27 2.95
CA VAL A 255 23.51 0.53 3.79
C VAL A 255 23.47 -0.34 5.04
N PHE A 256 22.34 -0.36 5.75
CA PHE A 256 22.14 -1.20 6.93
C PHE A 256 22.44 -2.67 6.64
N ALA A 257 21.85 -3.22 5.57
CA ALA A 257 22.03 -4.62 5.22
C ALA A 257 23.50 -4.98 4.97
N LYS A 258 24.24 -4.13 4.25
CA LYS A 258 25.69 -4.35 4.01
C LYS A 258 26.49 -4.33 5.32
N GLN A 259 26.21 -3.39 6.22
CA GLN A 259 26.90 -3.30 7.52
C GLN A 259 26.51 -4.47 8.42
N TYR A 260 25.22 -4.85 8.48
CA TYR A 260 24.71 -5.98 9.23
C TYR A 260 25.45 -7.28 8.85
N VAL A 261 25.60 -7.54 7.55
CA VAL A 261 26.31 -8.71 7.02
C VAL A 261 27.81 -8.62 7.31
N ALA A 262 28.45 -7.50 6.97
CA ALA A 262 29.88 -7.32 7.17
C ALA A 262 30.29 -7.48 8.65
N MET A 263 29.47 -7.00 9.56
CA MET A 263 29.68 -7.11 10.99
C MET A 263 29.28 -8.48 11.57
N LYS A 264 28.66 -9.36 10.76
CA LYS A 264 28.18 -10.70 11.18
C LYS A 264 27.36 -10.63 12.47
N VAL A 265 26.32 -9.78 12.48
CA VAL A 265 25.46 -9.61 13.63
C VAL A 265 24.58 -10.85 13.80
N PRO A 266 24.68 -11.60 14.91
CA PRO A 266 23.98 -12.87 15.10
C PRO A 266 22.54 -12.67 15.60
N ALA A 267 21.78 -11.79 14.97
CA ALA A 267 20.40 -11.48 15.34
C ALA A 267 19.49 -11.62 14.10
N LEU A 268 18.24 -11.99 14.31
CA LEU A 268 17.22 -12.09 13.28
C LEU A 268 16.66 -10.67 13.00
N LEU A 269 16.55 -10.30 11.73
CA LEU A 269 15.97 -9.02 11.34
C LEU A 269 14.46 -9.17 11.15
N VAL A 270 13.67 -8.40 11.90
CA VAL A 270 12.20 -8.45 11.92
C VAL A 270 11.64 -7.03 11.96
N GLY A 271 10.64 -6.69 11.16
CA GLY A 271 9.99 -5.39 11.31
C GLY A 271 9.21 -4.93 10.10
N PHE A 272 9.14 -3.62 9.97
CA PHE A 272 8.57 -2.94 8.82
C PHE A 272 9.72 -2.43 7.96
N ILE A 273 10.10 -3.19 6.93
CA ILE A 273 11.27 -2.88 6.10
C ILE A 273 10.92 -3.11 4.63
N PRO A 274 10.04 -2.27 4.04
CA PRO A 274 9.59 -2.44 2.66
C PRO A 274 10.71 -2.63 1.63
N PRO A 275 11.86 -1.94 1.71
CA PRO A 275 12.94 -2.18 0.75
C PRO A 275 13.51 -3.60 0.79
N MET A 276 13.53 -4.23 1.99
CA MET A 276 13.96 -5.62 2.14
C MET A 276 12.85 -6.62 1.86
N GLY A 277 11.60 -6.17 1.86
CA GLY A 277 10.42 -6.95 1.49
C GLY A 277 10.12 -6.96 -0.01
N SER A 278 10.72 -6.05 -0.77
CA SER A 278 10.52 -5.91 -2.21
C SER A 278 10.89 -7.19 -2.99
N PRO A 279 10.16 -7.55 -4.06
CA PRO A 279 10.52 -8.67 -4.94
C PRO A 279 11.96 -8.61 -5.45
N ILE A 280 12.52 -7.40 -5.59
CA ILE A 280 13.90 -7.20 -6.08
C ILE A 280 14.94 -7.13 -4.96
N ALA A 281 14.56 -7.28 -3.70
CA ALA A 281 15.48 -7.17 -2.57
C ALA A 281 16.72 -8.08 -2.68
N PRO A 282 16.64 -9.35 -3.10
CA PRO A 282 17.83 -10.19 -3.30
C PRO A 282 18.81 -9.62 -4.31
N LYS A 283 18.34 -8.87 -5.30
CA LYS A 283 19.18 -8.20 -6.30
C LYS A 283 19.73 -6.87 -5.80
N ALA A 284 18.92 -6.11 -5.07
CA ALA A 284 19.24 -4.75 -4.63
C ALA A 284 20.10 -4.73 -3.36
N VAL A 285 19.81 -5.63 -2.42
CA VAL A 285 20.43 -5.68 -1.09
C VAL A 285 21.44 -6.85 -0.98
N GLY A 286 21.21 -7.94 -1.72
CA GLY A 286 22.03 -9.14 -1.71
C GLY A 286 21.31 -10.39 -1.19
N PRO A 287 21.95 -11.58 -1.27
CA PRO A 287 21.37 -12.84 -0.80
C PRO A 287 21.18 -12.88 0.73
N ASP A 288 21.78 -11.96 1.45
CA ASP A 288 21.75 -11.86 2.91
C ASP A 288 20.41 -11.34 3.48
N VAL A 289 19.42 -11.08 2.59
CA VAL A 289 18.02 -10.91 3.00
C VAL A 289 17.40 -12.21 3.54
N GLU A 290 18.05 -13.38 3.31
CA GLU A 290 17.61 -14.67 3.82
C GLU A 290 17.37 -14.58 5.34
N TYR A 291 16.30 -15.19 5.81
CA TYR A 291 15.76 -15.17 7.18
C TYR A 291 15.18 -13.84 7.65
N SER A 292 15.37 -12.69 6.96
CA SER A 292 14.71 -11.46 7.36
C SER A 292 13.18 -11.57 7.19
N MET A 293 12.46 -10.94 8.11
CA MET A 293 10.99 -10.90 8.13
C MET A 293 10.50 -9.47 8.05
N THR A 294 9.48 -9.25 7.22
CA THR A 294 8.80 -7.97 7.15
C THR A 294 7.31 -8.15 6.90
N VAL A 295 6.52 -7.14 7.23
CA VAL A 295 5.09 -7.13 6.95
C VAL A 295 4.81 -6.53 5.57
N GLU A 296 3.93 -7.17 4.79
CA GLU A 296 3.27 -6.60 3.62
C GLU A 296 1.88 -6.11 4.00
N PHE A 297 1.56 -4.86 3.67
CA PHE A 297 0.33 -4.21 4.10
C PHE A 297 -0.29 -3.31 3.02
N PRO A 298 -1.58 -3.52 2.72
CA PRO A 298 -2.30 -4.78 2.91
C PRO A 298 -1.76 -5.87 2.00
N VAL A 299 -2.21 -7.10 2.19
CA VAL A 299 -1.83 -8.25 1.34
C VAL A 299 -2.08 -7.98 -0.15
N GLY A 300 -1.31 -8.63 -1.01
CA GLY A 300 -1.42 -8.51 -2.47
C GLY A 300 -0.76 -7.26 -3.02
N ALA A 301 -0.05 -6.47 -2.20
CA ALA A 301 0.68 -5.33 -2.71
C ALA A 301 1.81 -5.75 -3.66
N THR A 302 2.51 -6.86 -3.36
CA THR A 302 3.59 -7.42 -4.19
C THR A 302 3.67 -8.95 -4.14
N LEU A 303 2.92 -9.60 -3.25
CA LEU A 303 2.97 -11.03 -2.99
C LEU A 303 1.64 -11.71 -3.35
N ALA A 304 1.69 -12.66 -4.27
CA ALA A 304 0.56 -13.54 -4.54
C ALA A 304 0.44 -14.58 -3.42
N LEU A 305 -0.77 -14.73 -2.87
CA LEU A 305 -1.06 -15.68 -1.81
C LEU A 305 -1.99 -16.78 -2.35
N ALA A 306 -1.59 -18.04 -2.24
CA ALA A 306 -2.38 -19.17 -2.75
C ALA A 306 -3.79 -19.23 -2.13
N LYS A 307 -3.92 -18.84 -0.86
CA LYS A 307 -5.20 -18.81 -0.13
C LYS A 307 -6.06 -17.57 -0.42
N LEU A 308 -5.53 -16.58 -1.14
CA LEU A 308 -6.23 -15.36 -1.57
C LEU A 308 -5.99 -15.12 -3.07
N PRO A 309 -6.72 -15.80 -3.97
CA PRO A 309 -6.47 -15.77 -5.42
C PRO A 309 -6.47 -14.37 -6.04
N LYS A 310 -7.30 -13.45 -5.52
CA LYS A 310 -7.34 -12.06 -6.00
C LYS A 310 -5.99 -11.34 -5.92
N THR A 311 -5.12 -11.73 -4.99
CA THR A 311 -3.78 -11.17 -4.90
C THR A 311 -2.96 -11.51 -6.15
N GLY A 312 -2.99 -12.77 -6.59
CA GLY A 312 -2.37 -13.22 -7.83
C GLY A 312 -2.99 -12.57 -9.07
N GLU A 313 -4.33 -12.52 -9.14
CA GLU A 313 -5.05 -11.89 -10.26
C GLU A 313 -4.67 -10.41 -10.46
N PHE A 314 -4.56 -9.65 -9.38
CA PHE A 314 -4.12 -8.25 -9.42
C PHE A 314 -2.68 -8.14 -9.93
N LEU A 315 -1.77 -8.94 -9.37
CA LEU A 315 -0.35 -8.91 -9.74
C LEU A 315 -0.12 -9.33 -11.20
N ASP A 316 -0.85 -10.32 -11.69
CA ASP A 316 -0.79 -10.76 -13.10
C ASP A 316 -1.28 -9.66 -14.04
N LYS A 317 -2.38 -9.00 -13.73
CA LYS A 317 -2.90 -7.86 -14.49
C LYS A 317 -1.91 -6.70 -14.50
N PHE A 318 -1.35 -6.38 -13.32
CA PHE A 318 -0.35 -5.31 -13.19
C PHE A 318 0.89 -5.61 -14.03
N LYS A 319 1.44 -6.81 -13.89
CA LYS A 319 2.61 -7.27 -14.66
C LYS A 319 2.33 -7.31 -16.16
N LYS A 320 1.14 -7.78 -16.58
CA LYS A 320 0.73 -7.79 -17.98
C LYS A 320 0.72 -6.39 -18.59
N LYS A 321 0.26 -5.38 -17.82
CA LYS A 321 0.15 -4.01 -18.29
C LYS A 321 1.49 -3.26 -18.27
N TYR A 322 2.26 -3.39 -17.19
CA TYR A 322 3.45 -2.58 -16.96
C TYR A 322 4.78 -3.30 -17.18
N GLY A 323 4.77 -4.62 -17.41
CA GLY A 323 5.98 -5.44 -17.63
C GLY A 323 6.74 -5.80 -16.36
N GLU A 324 6.27 -5.36 -15.19
CA GLU A 324 6.93 -5.52 -13.89
C GLU A 324 5.91 -5.76 -12.77
N LEU A 325 6.36 -6.30 -11.64
CA LEU A 325 5.54 -6.33 -10.42
C LEU A 325 5.53 -4.95 -9.74
N PRO A 326 4.47 -4.63 -8.98
CA PRO A 326 4.44 -3.38 -8.23
C PRO A 326 5.46 -3.38 -7.09
N GLU A 327 5.84 -2.18 -6.67
CA GLU A 327 6.72 -1.92 -5.54
C GLU A 327 6.21 -0.70 -4.76
N PRO A 328 6.50 -0.57 -3.47
CA PRO A 328 7.04 -1.55 -2.51
C PRO A 328 5.96 -2.55 -2.06
N PRO A 329 6.24 -3.47 -1.10
CA PRO A 329 5.25 -4.40 -0.52
C PRO A 329 4.25 -3.66 0.39
N ALA A 330 3.61 -2.63 -0.15
CA ALA A 330 2.71 -1.72 0.54
C ALA A 330 1.81 -1.02 -0.48
N VAL A 331 0.65 -0.57 -0.06
CA VAL A 331 -0.29 0.37 -0.70
C VAL A 331 -0.87 -0.01 -2.08
N ASN A 332 -0.20 -0.81 -2.89
CA ASN A 332 -0.62 -1.03 -4.28
C ASN A 332 -1.99 -1.69 -4.40
N SER A 333 -2.26 -2.73 -3.60
CA SER A 333 -3.56 -3.39 -3.54
C SER A 333 -4.65 -2.46 -3.01
N SER A 334 -4.36 -1.69 -1.94
CA SER A 334 -5.33 -0.73 -1.40
C SER A 334 -5.60 0.44 -2.34
N ALA A 335 -4.62 0.92 -3.09
CA ALA A 335 -4.82 1.94 -4.12
C ALA A 335 -5.72 1.43 -5.25
N TYR A 336 -5.51 0.19 -5.71
CA TYR A 336 -6.37 -0.47 -6.69
C TYR A 336 -7.79 -0.67 -6.15
N ASP A 337 -7.93 -1.26 -4.95
CA ASP A 337 -9.21 -1.52 -4.32
C ASP A 337 -10.01 -0.24 -4.03
N SER A 338 -9.33 0.84 -3.64
CA SER A 338 -9.98 2.14 -3.34
C SER A 338 -10.77 2.70 -4.52
N VAL A 339 -10.33 2.45 -5.76
CA VAL A 339 -11.05 2.88 -6.95
C VAL A 339 -12.36 2.10 -7.12
N PHE A 340 -12.35 0.78 -6.87
CA PHE A 340 -13.55 -0.05 -6.93
C PHE A 340 -14.51 0.26 -5.77
N VAL A 341 -13.98 0.51 -4.57
CA VAL A 341 -14.76 0.96 -3.40
C VAL A 341 -15.45 2.28 -3.71
N LEU A 342 -14.73 3.25 -4.29
CA LEU A 342 -15.28 4.53 -4.71
C LEU A 342 -16.37 4.35 -5.78
N ALA A 343 -16.11 3.56 -6.82
CA ALA A 343 -17.08 3.29 -7.87
C ALA A 343 -18.36 2.65 -7.32
N SER A 344 -18.23 1.66 -6.42
CA SER A 344 -19.35 1.03 -5.75
C SER A 344 -20.12 1.98 -4.83
N ALA A 345 -19.42 2.90 -4.15
CA ALA A 345 -20.06 3.93 -3.32
C ALA A 345 -20.85 4.94 -4.17
N ILE A 346 -20.31 5.37 -5.31
CA ILE A 346 -20.99 6.25 -6.26
C ILE A 346 -22.27 5.58 -6.81
N GLU A 347 -22.20 4.30 -7.17
CA GLU A 347 -23.36 3.54 -7.65
C GLU A 347 -24.44 3.42 -6.56
N ARG A 348 -24.06 3.14 -5.30
CA ARG A 348 -24.99 3.10 -4.16
C ARG A 348 -25.62 4.46 -3.86
N ALA A 349 -24.82 5.53 -3.93
CA ALA A 349 -25.29 6.89 -3.73
C ALA A 349 -26.20 7.38 -4.87
N GLY A 350 -26.02 6.85 -6.08
CA GLY A 350 -26.66 7.34 -7.32
C GLY A 350 -26.32 8.83 -7.59
N SER A 351 -25.22 9.35 -7.01
CA SER A 351 -24.90 10.77 -6.98
C SER A 351 -23.40 10.98 -6.81
N LEU A 352 -22.93 12.17 -7.23
CA LEU A 352 -21.57 12.68 -6.93
C LEU A 352 -21.58 13.73 -5.82
N ASP A 353 -22.72 13.93 -5.16
CA ASP A 353 -22.80 14.81 -3.99
C ASP A 353 -21.88 14.28 -2.87
N PRO A 354 -21.00 15.13 -2.30
CA PRO A 354 -20.00 14.68 -1.32
C PRO A 354 -20.60 14.04 -0.08
N ASP A 355 -21.71 14.59 0.45
CA ASP A 355 -22.34 14.08 1.67
C ASP A 355 -22.98 12.71 1.43
N LYS A 356 -23.62 12.51 0.28
CA LYS A 356 -24.16 11.20 -0.14
C LYS A 356 -23.06 10.17 -0.38
N LEU A 357 -21.91 10.62 -0.90
CA LEU A 357 -20.76 9.74 -1.08
C LEU A 357 -20.17 9.30 0.26
N VAL A 358 -20.10 10.20 1.25
CA VAL A 358 -19.68 9.84 2.62
C VAL A 358 -20.59 8.77 3.19
N GLU A 359 -21.92 8.99 3.18
CA GLU A 359 -22.90 8.01 3.67
C GLU A 359 -22.80 6.65 2.95
N ALA A 360 -22.48 6.67 1.65
CA ALA A 360 -22.28 5.45 0.88
C ALA A 360 -20.95 4.78 1.21
N LEU A 361 -19.87 5.53 1.45
CA LEU A 361 -18.56 5.01 1.86
C LEU A 361 -18.59 4.38 3.25
N GLU A 362 -19.30 4.98 4.21
CA GLU A 362 -19.53 4.41 5.56
C GLU A 362 -20.19 3.01 5.50
N LYS A 363 -21.04 2.77 4.48
CA LYS A 363 -21.72 1.50 4.24
C LYS A 363 -20.90 0.53 3.36
N THR A 364 -19.62 0.78 3.17
CA THR A 364 -18.76 -0.09 2.36
C THR A 364 -18.68 -1.49 2.95
N ASP A 365 -18.94 -2.47 2.10
CA ASP A 365 -18.73 -3.89 2.35
C ASP A 365 -18.29 -4.53 1.02
N TYR A 366 -16.98 -4.51 0.77
CA TYR A 366 -16.39 -4.85 -0.52
C TYR A 366 -15.32 -5.95 -0.36
N ALA A 367 -15.42 -7.02 -1.14
CA ALA A 367 -14.40 -8.06 -1.19
C ALA A 367 -13.31 -7.66 -2.19
N GLY A 368 -12.24 -7.06 -1.69
CA GLY A 368 -11.09 -6.57 -2.46
C GLY A 368 -9.96 -7.58 -2.61
N VAL A 369 -8.85 -7.10 -3.15
CA VAL A 369 -7.55 -7.80 -3.17
C VAL A 369 -7.01 -7.91 -1.75
N SER A 370 -7.19 -6.84 -0.95
CA SER A 370 -6.69 -6.71 0.43
C SER A 370 -7.54 -7.47 1.48
N GLY A 371 -8.53 -8.27 1.05
CA GLY A 371 -9.54 -8.89 1.89
C GLY A 371 -10.85 -8.10 1.90
N ARG A 372 -11.63 -8.24 2.96
CA ARG A 372 -12.92 -7.55 3.11
C ARG A 372 -12.74 -6.12 3.58
N ILE A 373 -13.18 -5.16 2.78
CA ILE A 373 -13.05 -3.73 3.05
C ILE A 373 -14.32 -3.21 3.68
N LYS A 374 -14.21 -2.78 4.93
CA LYS A 374 -15.23 -2.10 5.72
C LYS A 374 -14.57 -0.97 6.48
N PHE A 375 -15.29 0.11 6.72
CA PHE A 375 -14.80 1.20 7.54
C PHE A 375 -15.48 1.18 8.93
N ASN A 376 -14.70 1.45 9.97
CA ASN A 376 -15.21 1.63 11.32
C ASN A 376 -15.74 3.07 11.51
N GLN A 377 -16.20 3.39 12.74
CA GLN A 377 -16.73 4.70 13.10
C GLN A 377 -15.71 5.85 12.98
N ASP A 378 -14.41 5.56 12.92
CA ASP A 378 -13.35 6.54 12.72
C ASP A 378 -12.93 6.63 11.24
N HIS A 379 -13.74 6.07 10.32
CA HIS A 379 -13.47 5.96 8.88
C HIS A 379 -12.16 5.25 8.53
N ILE A 380 -11.76 4.28 9.35
CA ILE A 380 -10.56 3.46 9.12
C ILE A 380 -10.98 2.07 8.66
N MET A 381 -10.33 1.57 7.62
CA MET A 381 -10.49 0.20 7.17
C MET A 381 -10.22 -0.78 8.32
N VAL A 382 -11.12 -1.73 8.51
CA VAL A 382 -11.00 -2.73 9.57
C VAL A 382 -10.05 -3.83 9.14
N PHE A 383 -9.04 -4.10 9.94
CA PHE A 383 -8.07 -5.18 9.76
C PHE A 383 -8.21 -6.25 10.83
N GLY A 384 -7.86 -7.49 10.48
CA GLY A 384 -7.90 -8.62 11.40
C GLY A 384 -6.95 -9.73 10.98
N GLU A 385 -6.82 -10.74 11.83
CA GLU A 385 -5.82 -11.80 11.71
C GLU A 385 -6.44 -13.20 11.63
N LYS A 386 -7.77 -13.27 11.40
CA LYS A 386 -8.51 -14.54 11.40
C LYS A 386 -9.11 -14.92 10.07
N SER A 387 -9.57 -13.93 9.29
CA SER A 387 -10.27 -14.20 8.03
C SER A 387 -10.22 -12.99 7.10
N ALA A 388 -9.83 -13.21 5.87
CA ALA A 388 -9.90 -12.20 4.81
C ALA A 388 -11.33 -11.98 4.27
N ASP A 389 -12.27 -12.87 4.58
CA ASP A 389 -13.68 -12.72 4.22
C ASP A 389 -14.42 -11.76 5.18
N GLU A 390 -13.84 -11.46 6.33
CA GLU A 390 -14.43 -10.60 7.35
C GLU A 390 -13.78 -9.21 7.39
N THR A 391 -12.46 -9.14 7.20
CA THR A 391 -11.65 -7.93 7.35
C THR A 391 -10.59 -7.83 6.28
N GLY A 392 -9.96 -6.64 6.15
CA GLY A 392 -8.67 -6.51 5.52
C GLY A 392 -7.60 -7.27 6.31
N VAL A 393 -6.54 -7.68 5.63
CA VAL A 393 -5.46 -8.45 6.26
C VAL A 393 -4.09 -7.97 5.79
N CYS A 394 -3.08 -8.14 6.66
CA CYS A 394 -1.67 -8.03 6.31
C CYS A 394 -1.03 -9.42 6.37
N VAL A 395 0.21 -9.52 5.92
CA VAL A 395 0.98 -10.75 6.02
C VAL A 395 2.41 -10.45 6.42
N VAL A 396 2.92 -11.18 7.40
CA VAL A 396 4.35 -11.24 7.67
C VAL A 396 4.92 -12.41 6.89
N PHE A 397 5.95 -12.15 6.12
CA PHE A 397 6.67 -13.18 5.39
C PHE A 397 8.14 -13.17 5.78
N GLN A 398 8.78 -14.31 5.57
CA GLN A 398 10.22 -14.51 5.75
C GLN A 398 10.85 -14.84 4.41
N TRP A 399 12.01 -14.27 4.13
CA TRP A 399 12.85 -14.75 3.04
C TRP A 399 13.46 -16.09 3.39
N GLN A 400 13.15 -17.10 2.60
CA GLN A 400 13.65 -18.47 2.77
C GLN A 400 14.15 -19.02 1.43
N LYS A 401 15.16 -19.87 1.46
CA LYS A 401 15.55 -20.64 0.28
C LYS A 401 14.64 -21.85 0.11
N ASP A 402 14.21 -22.07 -1.11
CA ASP A 402 13.55 -23.33 -1.47
C ASP A 402 14.57 -24.47 -1.63
N LYS A 403 14.09 -25.67 -2.00
CA LYS A 403 14.92 -26.86 -2.23
C LYS A 403 16.01 -26.66 -3.30
N ASP A 404 15.82 -25.71 -4.21
CA ASP A 404 16.74 -25.41 -5.31
C ASP A 404 17.68 -24.24 -4.95
N GLY A 405 17.63 -23.75 -3.70
CA GLY A 405 18.43 -22.64 -3.19
C GLY A 405 17.94 -21.25 -3.62
N VAL A 406 16.74 -21.15 -4.24
CA VAL A 406 16.16 -19.88 -4.69
C VAL A 406 15.46 -19.18 -3.55
N LEU A 407 15.78 -17.90 -3.31
CA LEU A 407 15.14 -17.09 -2.30
C LEU A 407 13.68 -16.79 -2.66
N LYS A 408 12.77 -17.07 -1.73
CA LYS A 408 11.34 -16.83 -1.83
C LYS A 408 10.81 -16.12 -0.58
N ARG A 409 9.79 -15.33 -0.75
CA ARG A 409 9.03 -14.73 0.34
C ARG A 409 7.96 -15.73 0.77
N VAL A 410 8.13 -16.31 1.94
CA VAL A 410 7.23 -17.33 2.49
C VAL A 410 6.36 -16.71 3.58
N PRO A 411 5.03 -16.63 3.40
CA PRO A 411 4.09 -16.19 4.43
C PRO A 411 4.23 -17.04 5.69
N VAL A 412 4.40 -16.39 6.85
CA VAL A 412 4.55 -17.07 8.14
C VAL A 412 3.51 -16.66 9.17
N TYR A 413 2.85 -15.50 8.97
CA TYR A 413 1.79 -15.00 9.83
C TYR A 413 0.85 -14.05 9.05
N PRO A 414 -0.47 -14.03 9.31
CA PRO A 414 -1.22 -14.82 10.29
C PRO A 414 -1.36 -16.31 9.89
N GLU A 415 -1.67 -17.17 10.85
CA GLU A 415 -1.69 -18.63 10.69
C GLU A 415 -2.55 -19.09 9.50
N PHE A 416 -3.73 -18.46 9.29
CA PHE A 416 -4.61 -18.85 8.20
C PHE A 416 -4.03 -18.53 6.80
N LEU A 417 -3.07 -17.60 6.68
CA LEU A 417 -2.34 -17.28 5.45
C LEU A 417 -0.96 -17.95 5.37
N ALA A 418 -0.46 -18.49 6.47
CA ALA A 418 0.88 -19.08 6.49
C ALA A 418 1.02 -20.21 5.46
N GLU A 419 2.12 -20.17 4.70
CA GLU A 419 2.53 -21.16 3.72
C GLU A 419 3.80 -21.90 4.15
N GLY A 420 4.44 -21.44 5.23
CA GLY A 420 5.60 -22.05 5.85
C GLY A 420 5.74 -21.70 7.32
N LYS A 421 6.79 -22.25 7.96
CA LYS A 421 7.16 -21.94 9.33
C LYS A 421 8.33 -20.97 9.37
N ILE A 422 8.46 -20.23 10.47
CA ILE A 422 9.64 -19.40 10.71
C ILE A 422 10.87 -20.29 10.81
N MET A 423 11.95 -19.92 10.11
CA MET A 423 13.24 -20.59 10.14
C MET A 423 14.26 -19.71 10.83
N LEU A 424 15.01 -20.29 11.79
CA LEU A 424 16.16 -19.60 12.35
C LEU A 424 17.42 -19.84 11.47
N PRO A 425 18.27 -18.79 11.34
CA PRO A 425 19.55 -18.93 10.69
C PRO A 425 20.40 -20.04 11.34
N PRO A 426 21.28 -20.72 10.61
CA PRO A 426 22.12 -21.80 11.15
C PRO A 426 22.95 -21.40 12.38
N TRP A 427 23.42 -20.15 12.44
CA TRP A 427 24.21 -19.61 13.54
C TRP A 427 23.39 -19.31 14.82
N MET A 428 22.05 -19.35 14.75
CA MET A 428 21.14 -19.21 15.90
C MET A 428 20.57 -20.55 16.39
N LYS A 429 20.80 -21.63 15.64
CA LYS A 429 20.39 -22.97 16.08
C LYS A 429 21.31 -23.44 17.19
N LYS A 430 20.72 -23.86 18.32
CA LYS A 430 21.45 -24.45 19.45
C LYS A 430 21.85 -25.89 19.12
#